data_c16fa4d77e869ea3250d3488bcdaa9ba
#
_entry.id   c16fa4d77e869ea3250d3488bcdaa9ba
#
_cell.length_a   1.000
_cell.length_b   1.000
_cell.length_c   1.000
_cell.angle_alpha   90.00
_cell.angle_beta   90.00
_cell.angle_gamma   90.00
#
_symmetry.space_group_name_H-M   'P 1'
#
loop_
_entity.id
_entity.type
_entity.pdbx_description
1 polymer ?
#
loop_
_entity_poly.entity_id
_entity_poly.type
_entity_poly.pdbx_seq_one_letter_code
_entity_poly.pdbx_strand_id
1 'polypeptide(L)' 'MNDPIIIAIDAMGGENAPKKNIEGLDLFIKTNKSNDFIIHLFGDEIKINEELILLC' A
#
# COMPACT_ATOMS: atom_id res chain seq x y z
N MET A 1 18.47 -13.16 -12.88
CA MET A 1 17.10 -12.80 -12.48
C MET A 1 17.10 -12.35 -11.03
N ASN A 2 16.54 -11.19 -10.76
CA ASN A 2 16.58 -10.62 -9.43
C ASN A 2 15.33 -10.99 -8.64
N ASP A 3 15.51 -11.23 -7.35
CA ASP A 3 14.37 -11.42 -6.46
C ASP A 3 13.63 -10.10 -6.28
N PRO A 4 12.30 -10.14 -6.12
CA PRO A 4 11.55 -8.91 -5.89
C PRO A 4 11.91 -8.29 -4.55
N ILE A 5 11.84 -6.96 -4.50
CA ILE A 5 12.03 -6.21 -3.27
C ILE A 5 10.73 -6.31 -2.46
N ILE A 6 10.86 -6.66 -1.19
CA ILE A 6 9.70 -6.72 -0.28
C ILE A 6 9.66 -5.45 0.53
N ILE A 7 8.56 -4.72 0.43
CA ILE A 7 8.34 -3.47 1.16
C ILE A 7 7.24 -3.70 2.19
N ALA A 8 7.56 -3.46 3.46
CA ALA A 8 6.58 -3.57 4.54
C ALA A 8 6.08 -2.16 4.90
N ILE A 9 4.78 -1.99 4.92
CA ILE A 9 4.15 -0.69 5.19
C ILE A 9 3.17 -0.83 6.34
N ASP A 10 3.32 0.02 7.36
CA ASP A 10 2.32 0.15 8.41
C ASP A 10 1.21 1.08 7.90
N ALA A 11 0.12 0.47 7.46
CA ALA A 11 -0.99 1.21 6.88
C ALA A 11 -1.76 2.04 7.91
N MET A 12 -1.54 1.78 9.19
CA MET A 12 -2.28 2.44 10.27
C MET A 12 -1.51 3.58 10.93
N GLY A 13 -0.29 3.86 10.46
CA GLY A 13 0.51 4.94 11.04
C GLY A 13 0.00 6.32 10.62
N GLY A 14 -0.01 7.26 11.58
CA GLY A 14 -0.40 8.64 11.30
C GLY A 14 -1.86 8.93 11.62
N GLU A 15 -2.22 10.20 11.55
CA GLU A 15 -3.54 10.68 11.96
C GLU A 15 -4.66 10.32 10.99
N ASN A 16 -4.34 10.24 9.72
CA ASN A 16 -5.34 9.98 8.67
C ASN A 16 -5.25 8.57 8.10
N ALA A 17 -4.74 7.66 8.91
CA ALA A 17 -4.63 6.26 8.50
C ALA A 17 -5.98 5.55 8.61
N PRO A 18 -6.21 4.54 7.79
CA PRO A 18 -5.31 4.07 6.74
C PRO A 18 -5.47 4.80 5.41
N LYS A 19 -6.43 5.69 5.30
CA LYS A 19 -6.78 6.34 4.03
C LYS A 19 -5.58 7.00 3.34
N LYS A 20 -4.86 7.86 4.06
CA LYS A 20 -3.70 8.56 3.49
C LYS A 20 -2.60 7.61 3.06
N ASN A 21 -2.37 6.57 3.85
CA ASN A 21 -1.32 5.61 3.55
C ASN A 21 -1.66 4.78 2.31
N ILE A 22 -2.92 4.40 2.15
CA ILE A 22 -3.38 3.65 0.99
C ILE A 22 -3.38 4.53 -0.26
N GLU A 23 -3.79 5.80 -0.14
CA GLU A 23 -3.73 6.74 -1.26
C GLU A 23 -2.29 6.95 -1.74
N GLY A 24 -1.36 7.12 -0.80
CA GLY A 24 0.04 7.28 -1.14
C GLY A 24 0.62 6.05 -1.81
N LEU A 25 0.25 4.87 -1.34
CA LEU A 25 0.66 3.62 -1.95
C LEU A 25 0.12 3.49 -3.38
N ASP A 26 -1.13 3.84 -3.58
CA ASP A 26 -1.75 3.79 -4.91
C ASP A 26 -1.00 4.69 -5.88
N LEU A 27 -0.67 5.90 -5.45
CA LEU A 27 0.10 6.84 -6.27
C LEU A 27 1.48 6.28 -6.60
N PHE A 28 2.16 5.68 -5.61
CA PHE A 28 3.46 5.06 -5.81
C PHE A 28 3.41 3.97 -6.88
N ILE A 29 2.41 3.10 -6.79
CA ILE A 29 2.26 2.00 -7.76
C ILE A 29 1.99 2.54 -9.16
N LYS A 30 1.15 3.55 -9.28
CA LYS A 30 0.79 4.12 -10.58
C LYS A 30 1.95 4.86 -11.24
N THR A 31 2.82 5.48 -10.44
CA THR A 31 3.94 6.25 -10.98
C THR A 31 5.20 5.42 -11.17
N ASN A 32 5.28 4.26 -10.53
CA ASN A 32 6.44 3.40 -10.61
C ASN A 32 6.22 2.35 -11.70
N LYS A 33 7.08 2.37 -12.71
CA LYS A 33 6.94 1.46 -13.85
C LYS A 33 7.54 0.09 -13.61
N SER A 34 8.31 -0.08 -12.55
CA SER A 34 8.89 -1.37 -12.20
C SER A 34 7.86 -2.21 -11.44
N ASN A 35 7.78 -3.50 -11.77
CA ASN A 35 6.93 -4.45 -11.05
C ASN A 35 7.75 -5.39 -10.18
N ASP A 36 8.99 -5.00 -9.87
CA ASP A 36 9.91 -5.86 -9.14
C ASP A 36 9.82 -5.67 -7.63
N PHE A 37 8.61 -5.46 -7.12
CA PHE A 37 8.42 -5.31 -5.69
C PHE A 37 7.11 -5.97 -5.23
N ILE A 38 7.12 -6.38 -3.97
CA ILE A 38 5.96 -6.95 -3.28
C ILE A 38 5.70 -6.06 -2.08
N ILE A 39 4.45 -5.64 -1.90
CA ILE A 39 4.10 -4.78 -0.79
C ILE A 39 3.28 -5.56 0.22
N HIS A 40 3.77 -5.57 1.46
CA HIS A 40 3.06 -6.16 2.59
C HIS A 40 2.47 -5.04 3.42
N LEU A 41 1.14 -4.99 3.51
CA LEU A 41 0.43 -4.00 4.32
C LEU A 41 0.09 -4.60 5.68
N PHE A 42 0.47 -3.89 6.73
CA PHE A 42 0.17 -4.30 8.11
C PHE A 42 -0.84 -3.33 8.72
N GLY A 43 -1.86 -3.89 9.35
CA GLY A 43 -2.86 -3.07 10.01
C GLY A 43 -4.21 -3.76 10.08
N ASP A 44 -5.25 -2.97 10.28
CA ASP A 44 -6.63 -3.48 10.34
C ASP A 44 -7.08 -3.88 8.95
N GLU A 45 -7.24 -5.18 8.74
CA GLU A 45 -7.55 -5.74 7.44
C GLU A 45 -8.86 -5.20 6.86
N ILE A 46 -9.88 -5.05 7.72
CA ILE A 46 -11.18 -4.57 7.27
C ILE A 46 -11.08 -3.12 6.78
N LYS A 47 -10.42 -2.27 7.56
CA LYS A 47 -10.26 -0.86 7.21
C LYS A 47 -9.40 -0.69 5.95
N ILE A 48 -8.34 -1.48 5.83
CA ILE A 48 -7.48 -1.44 4.65
C ILE A 48 -8.27 -1.84 3.41
N ASN A 49 -9.05 -2.92 3.49
CA ASN A 49 -9.84 -3.39 2.36
C ASN A 49 -10.90 -2.39 1.95
N GLU A 50 -11.53 -1.70 2.90
CA GLU A 50 -12.49 -0.64 2.59
C GLU A 50 -11.85 0.46 1.75
N GLU A 51 -10.64 0.89 2.10
CA GLU A 51 -9.94 1.92 1.36
C GLU A 51 -9.49 1.44 -0.02
N LEU A 52 -9.05 0.20 -0.13
CA LEU A 52 -8.66 -0.37 -1.42
C LEU A 52 -9.85 -0.45 -2.38
N ILE A 53 -11.03 -0.79 -1.87
CA ILE A 53 -12.24 -0.84 -2.68
C ILE A 53 -12.59 0.54 -3.23
N LEU A 54 -12.41 1.59 -2.43
CA LEU A 54 -12.71 2.96 -2.84
C LEU A 54 -11.78 3.44 -3.97
N LEU A 55 -10.61 2.83 -4.11
CA LEU A 55 -9.66 3.21 -5.16
C LEU A 55 -9.96 2.54 -6.51
N CYS A 56 -10.79 1.54 -6.53
CA CYS A 56 -11.10 0.80 -7.76
C CYS A 56 -12.16 1.49 -8.62
#